data_a4fd72929bdd82a2a90417022900ccdc
#
_entry.id   a4fd72929bdd82a2a90417022900ccdc
#
_cell.length_a   1.000
_cell.length_b   1.000
_cell.length_c   1.000
_cell.angle_alpha   90.00
_cell.angle_beta   90.00
_cell.angle_gamma   90.00
#
_symmetry.space_group_name_H-M   'P 1'
#
loop_
_entity.id
_entity.type
_entity.pdbx_description
1 polymer ?
#
loop_
_entity_poly.entity_id
_entity_poly.type
_entity_poly.pdbx_seq_one_letter_code
_entity_poly.pdbx_strand_id
1 'polypeptide(L)'
;MAPRRGTLALLGGLACLATASSVAGQGEDLARGERVYRENCAVCHGVRGDGQGMAAHHFRHKPRDLTKGRFKFRSTASGQVPTDADLRRSIVQGVPSTAMVPQDHLSAVEVDAVIAFVKSLSPRFAASPPKVLATPPEPPRTPDAIARGRRAYEKGECAECHGREGRGDGPSAKDLSIKPADLTKRPFKNGPGARDIVRTLLTGLDGTPMPSYYQVLEDDELWELAWYVDSLGGPPEVTEDERWGWHVERMHQRRSR
;
A
#
# COMPACT_ATOMS: atom_id res chain seq x y z
N MET A 1 53.19 -28.17 -53.82
CA MET A 1 52.49 -28.35 -52.52
C MET A 1 52.85 -27.17 -51.62
N ALA A 2 51.94 -26.22 -51.44
CA ALA A 2 52.14 -25.05 -50.59
C ALA A 2 51.11 -25.08 -49.42
N PRO A 3 51.54 -24.81 -48.17
CA PRO A 3 50.64 -24.83 -47.03
C PRO A 3 49.83 -23.52 -46.93
N ARG A 4 48.52 -23.68 -46.73
CA ARG A 4 47.55 -22.58 -46.46
C ARG A 4 47.77 -22.03 -45.04
N ARG A 5 48.03 -20.73 -44.93
CA ARG A 5 48.04 -20.00 -43.67
C ARG A 5 46.62 -19.73 -43.21
N GLY A 6 46.21 -20.30 -42.09
CA GLY A 6 44.93 -20.00 -41.42
C GLY A 6 45.03 -18.67 -40.66
N THR A 7 44.08 -17.77 -40.96
CA THR A 7 43.93 -16.51 -40.26
C THR A 7 43.09 -16.76 -38.99
N LEU A 8 43.70 -16.56 -37.84
CA LEU A 8 43.02 -16.60 -36.53
C LEU A 8 42.34 -15.25 -36.31
N ALA A 9 40.98 -15.24 -36.32
CA ALA A 9 40.21 -14.07 -36.02
C ALA A 9 40.11 -13.87 -34.49
N LEU A 10 40.64 -12.74 -34.00
CA LEU A 10 40.45 -12.26 -32.62
C LEU A 10 39.02 -11.75 -32.49
N LEU A 11 38.13 -12.53 -31.88
CA LEU A 11 36.85 -12.12 -31.33
C LEU A 11 36.95 -12.21 -29.81
N GLY A 12 37.30 -11.13 -29.17
CA GLY A 12 37.33 -11.07 -27.71
C GLY A 12 37.52 -9.66 -27.22
N GLY A 13 36.46 -9.00 -26.82
CA GLY A 13 36.61 -7.76 -26.10
C GLY A 13 35.47 -6.72 -26.16
N LEU A 14 34.19 -7.13 -26.04
CA LEU A 14 33.11 -6.11 -25.90
C LEU A 14 32.00 -6.44 -24.86
N ALA A 15 32.19 -7.43 -24.00
CA ALA A 15 31.15 -7.87 -23.08
C ALA A 15 31.28 -7.31 -21.64
N CYS A 16 32.34 -6.58 -21.30
CA CYS A 16 32.61 -6.20 -19.89
C CYS A 16 32.18 -4.76 -19.49
N LEU A 17 31.81 -3.90 -20.45
CA LEU A 17 31.49 -2.49 -20.14
C LEU A 17 30.04 -2.22 -19.79
N ALA A 18 29.11 -3.07 -20.21
CA ALA A 18 27.67 -2.86 -19.94
C ALA A 18 27.24 -3.20 -18.50
N THR A 19 27.92 -4.10 -17.82
CA THR A 19 27.59 -4.53 -16.45
C THR A 19 28.05 -3.54 -15.37
N ALA A 20 29.12 -2.82 -15.59
CA ALA A 20 29.64 -1.84 -14.63
C ALA A 20 28.75 -0.60 -14.51
N SER A 21 28.14 -0.14 -15.61
CA SER A 21 27.25 1.04 -15.60
C SER A 21 25.93 0.78 -14.88
N SER A 22 25.39 -0.43 -14.94
CA SER A 22 24.13 -0.78 -14.26
C SER A 22 24.30 -0.88 -12.74
N VAL A 23 25.42 -1.35 -12.26
CA VAL A 23 25.71 -1.47 -10.81
C VAL A 23 25.98 -0.09 -10.20
N ALA A 24 26.67 0.80 -10.90
CA ALA A 24 26.91 2.16 -10.44
C ALA A 24 25.60 2.97 -10.31
N GLY A 25 24.68 2.87 -11.28
CA GLY A 25 23.39 3.54 -11.23
C GLY A 25 22.50 3.06 -10.08
N GLN A 26 22.47 1.77 -9.79
CA GLN A 26 21.73 1.22 -8.65
C GLN A 26 22.28 1.70 -7.29
N GLY A 27 23.60 1.87 -7.18
CA GLY A 27 24.21 2.41 -5.98
C GLY A 27 23.86 3.88 -5.72
N GLU A 28 23.80 4.71 -6.77
CA GLU A 28 23.42 6.11 -6.68
C GLU A 28 21.95 6.27 -6.31
N ASP A 29 21.06 5.47 -6.89
CA ASP A 29 19.63 5.49 -6.57
C ASP A 29 19.37 5.05 -5.13
N LEU A 30 20.07 4.04 -4.64
CA LEU A 30 19.95 3.60 -3.25
C LEU A 30 20.45 4.67 -2.28
N ALA A 31 21.58 5.32 -2.56
CA ALA A 31 22.11 6.41 -1.75
C ALA A 31 21.17 7.64 -1.74
N ARG A 32 20.56 7.96 -2.89
CA ARG A 32 19.50 9.00 -2.96
C ARG A 32 18.31 8.61 -2.12
N GLY A 33 17.83 7.37 -2.24
CA GLY A 33 16.71 6.85 -1.47
C GLY A 33 16.95 6.90 0.03
N GLU A 34 18.15 6.59 0.49
CA GLU A 34 18.54 6.72 1.89
C GLU A 34 18.48 8.18 2.38
N ARG A 35 18.97 9.14 1.59
CA ARG A 35 18.87 10.56 1.95
C ARG A 35 17.41 11.01 2.07
N VAL A 36 16.59 10.74 1.05
CA VAL A 36 15.15 11.08 1.08
C VAL A 36 14.46 10.44 2.28
N TYR A 37 14.78 9.18 2.58
CA TYR A 37 14.25 8.47 3.74
C TYR A 37 14.63 9.13 5.06
N ARG A 38 15.89 9.48 5.22
CA ARG A 38 16.38 10.14 6.46
C ARG A 38 15.71 11.48 6.71
N GLU A 39 15.49 12.24 5.65
CA GLU A 39 14.89 13.58 5.71
C GLU A 39 13.38 13.55 5.97
N ASN A 40 12.66 12.59 5.38
CA ASN A 40 11.18 12.62 5.35
C ASN A 40 10.52 11.49 6.16
N CYS A 41 11.21 10.38 6.41
CA CYS A 41 10.59 9.16 6.94
C CYS A 41 11.16 8.74 8.30
N ALA A 42 12.47 8.93 8.53
CA ALA A 42 13.18 8.37 9.66
C ALA A 42 12.71 8.91 11.02
N VAL A 43 12.16 10.13 11.06
CA VAL A 43 11.62 10.72 12.29
C VAL A 43 10.50 9.85 12.89
N CYS A 44 9.72 9.18 12.05
CA CYS A 44 8.66 8.26 12.46
C CYS A 44 9.10 6.79 12.36
N HIS A 45 9.68 6.39 11.22
CA HIS A 45 9.99 4.98 10.93
C HIS A 45 11.32 4.49 11.50
N GLY A 46 12.14 5.39 12.09
CA GLY A 46 13.48 5.08 12.59
C GLY A 46 14.53 5.04 11.47
N VAL A 47 15.77 5.40 11.80
CA VAL A 47 16.89 5.39 10.83
C VAL A 47 17.17 3.99 10.25
N ARG A 48 16.79 2.93 10.97
CA ARG A 48 16.89 1.54 10.53
C ARG A 48 15.60 0.99 9.94
N GLY A 49 14.55 1.79 9.87
CA GLY A 49 13.24 1.34 9.40
C GLY A 49 12.47 0.44 10.38
N ASP A 50 12.87 0.38 11.62
CA ASP A 50 12.34 -0.51 12.68
C ASP A 50 11.05 0.01 13.34
N GLY A 51 10.51 1.13 12.87
CA GLY A 51 9.31 1.76 13.42
C GLY A 51 9.56 2.52 14.74
N GLN A 52 10.82 2.68 15.15
CA GLN A 52 11.21 3.30 16.42
C GLN A 52 11.84 4.68 16.21
N GLY A 53 11.31 5.48 15.30
CA GLY A 53 11.73 6.86 15.12
C GLY A 53 11.42 7.73 16.34
N MET A 54 12.09 8.88 16.40
CA MET A 54 11.99 9.81 17.53
C MET A 54 10.54 10.21 17.86
N ALA A 55 9.69 10.37 16.83
CA ALA A 55 8.28 10.71 16.98
C ALA A 55 7.37 9.50 17.24
N ALA A 56 7.87 8.26 17.10
CA ALA A 56 7.02 7.07 17.15
C ALA A 56 6.23 6.90 18.46
N HIS A 57 6.79 7.35 19.58
CA HIS A 57 6.15 7.21 20.89
C HIS A 57 4.91 8.10 21.07
N HIS A 58 4.80 9.19 20.29
CA HIS A 58 3.65 10.09 20.33
C HIS A 58 2.40 9.52 19.63
N PHE A 59 2.54 8.48 18.80
CA PHE A 59 1.44 7.98 18.01
C PHE A 59 0.76 6.78 18.67
N ARG A 60 -0.57 6.82 18.74
CA ARG A 60 -1.39 5.68 19.15
C ARG A 60 -1.18 4.47 18.23
N HIS A 61 -1.13 4.71 16.92
CA HIS A 61 -0.80 3.71 15.92
C HIS A 61 0.67 3.85 15.57
N LYS A 62 1.48 2.91 16.02
CA LYS A 62 2.92 2.95 15.81
C LYS A 62 3.28 2.89 14.33
N PRO A 63 4.33 3.62 13.90
CA PRO A 63 4.85 3.52 12.56
C PRO A 63 5.21 2.08 12.20
N ARG A 64 5.09 1.75 10.91
CA ARG A 64 5.40 0.41 10.42
C ARG A 64 6.89 0.11 10.61
N ASP A 65 7.17 -1.07 11.18
CA ASP A 65 8.49 -1.70 11.11
C ASP A 65 8.67 -2.25 9.68
N LEU A 66 9.48 -1.55 8.88
CA LEU A 66 9.72 -1.83 7.47
C LEU A 66 10.67 -3.03 7.30
N THR A 67 11.50 -3.32 8.31
CA THR A 67 12.47 -4.42 8.28
C THR A 67 11.78 -5.78 8.23
N LYS A 68 10.57 -5.87 8.75
CA LYS A 68 9.78 -7.11 8.74
C LYS A 68 9.15 -7.42 7.39
N GLY A 69 9.18 -6.50 6.42
CA GLY A 69 8.58 -6.70 5.10
C GLY A 69 7.11 -7.10 5.16
N ARG A 70 6.38 -6.65 6.17
CA ARG A 70 4.96 -6.95 6.38
C ARG A 70 4.14 -5.68 6.29
N PHE A 71 3.33 -5.56 5.25
CA PHE A 71 2.57 -4.34 4.93
C PHE A 71 1.07 -4.63 4.89
N LYS A 72 0.26 -3.67 5.38
CA LYS A 72 -1.21 -3.78 5.38
C LYS A 72 -1.81 -3.47 4.02
N PHE A 73 -1.35 -2.39 3.37
CA PHE A 73 -1.97 -1.84 2.18
C PHE A 73 -1.18 -2.27 0.96
N ARG A 74 -1.72 -3.25 0.23
CA ARG A 74 -1.07 -3.88 -0.91
C ARG A 74 -2.11 -4.43 -1.89
N SER A 75 -1.66 -4.78 -3.07
CA SER A 75 -2.43 -5.48 -4.11
C SER A 75 -2.01 -6.94 -4.26
N THR A 76 -1.15 -7.43 -3.38
CA THR A 76 -0.56 -8.77 -3.43
C THR A 76 -1.25 -9.72 -2.45
N ALA A 77 -1.10 -11.02 -2.64
CA ALA A 77 -1.69 -12.03 -1.78
C ALA A 77 -1.25 -11.88 -0.31
N SER A 78 -2.08 -12.34 0.62
CA SER A 78 -1.79 -12.30 2.05
C SER A 78 -0.44 -12.93 2.36
N GLY A 79 0.31 -12.29 3.24
CA GLY A 79 1.65 -12.72 3.62
C GLY A 79 2.76 -12.28 2.65
N GLN A 80 2.46 -11.70 1.48
CA GLN A 80 3.47 -11.26 0.51
C GLN A 80 3.83 -9.77 0.69
N VAL A 81 4.97 -9.38 0.13
CA VAL A 81 5.39 -7.98 0.09
C VAL A 81 4.53 -7.18 -0.89
N PRO A 82 4.38 -5.86 -0.71
CA PRO A 82 3.68 -5.00 -1.65
C PRO A 82 4.45 -4.84 -2.96
N THR A 83 3.75 -4.40 -4.00
CA THR A 83 4.36 -3.91 -5.24
C THR A 83 4.94 -2.50 -5.04
N ASP A 84 5.78 -2.06 -5.99
CA ASP A 84 6.27 -0.67 -6.00
C ASP A 84 5.11 0.33 -6.14
N ALA A 85 4.07 -0.02 -6.90
CA ALA A 85 2.85 0.80 -7.01
C ALA A 85 2.10 0.94 -5.66
N ASP A 86 2.05 -0.11 -4.85
CA ASP A 86 1.44 -0.07 -3.51
C ASP A 86 2.24 0.82 -2.55
N LEU A 87 3.59 0.70 -2.59
CA LEU A 87 4.48 1.55 -1.80
C LEU A 87 4.36 3.00 -2.23
N ARG A 88 4.39 3.27 -3.54
CA ARG A 88 4.20 4.61 -4.10
C ARG A 88 2.89 5.23 -3.65
N ARG A 89 1.77 4.50 -3.75
CA ARG A 89 0.47 4.97 -3.29
C ARG A 89 0.51 5.38 -1.82
N SER A 90 1.06 4.52 -0.96
CA SER A 90 1.15 4.78 0.47
C SER A 90 2.08 5.95 0.82
N ILE A 91 3.15 6.17 0.06
CA ILE A 91 4.09 7.27 0.26
C ILE A 91 3.47 8.57 -0.22
N VAL A 92 3.00 8.62 -1.47
CA VAL A 92 2.54 9.87 -2.10
C VAL A 92 1.22 10.34 -1.49
N GLN A 93 0.27 9.41 -1.28
CA GLN A 93 -1.06 9.76 -0.76
C GLN A 93 -1.13 9.75 0.78
N GLY A 94 -0.09 9.24 1.45
CA GLY A 94 -0.17 8.99 2.88
C GLY A 94 -1.15 7.88 3.22
N VAL A 95 -1.50 7.79 4.50
CA VAL A 95 -2.51 6.83 5.00
C VAL A 95 -3.55 7.61 5.80
N PRO A 96 -4.78 7.76 5.31
CA PRO A 96 -5.82 8.54 5.95
C PRO A 96 -6.04 8.19 7.42
N SER A 97 -6.36 9.17 8.22
CA SER A 97 -6.61 9.03 9.68
C SER A 97 -5.41 8.44 10.45
N THR A 98 -4.19 8.64 9.95
CA THR A 98 -2.94 8.28 10.65
C THR A 98 -1.92 9.41 10.57
N ALA A 99 -0.80 9.25 11.26
CA ALA A 99 0.34 10.18 11.17
C ALA A 99 1.20 9.98 9.90
N MET A 100 0.88 9.02 9.04
CA MET A 100 1.54 8.86 7.75
C MET A 100 0.94 9.87 6.76
N VAL A 101 1.46 11.08 6.79
CA VAL A 101 1.02 12.18 5.92
C VAL A 101 1.47 11.97 4.46
N PRO A 102 0.77 12.56 3.48
CA PRO A 102 1.20 12.56 2.09
C PRO A 102 2.62 13.12 1.91
N GLN A 103 3.38 12.51 1.01
CA GLN A 103 4.71 12.97 0.59
C GLN A 103 4.65 13.43 -0.88
N ASP A 104 3.65 14.22 -1.20
CA ASP A 104 3.33 14.72 -2.55
C ASP A 104 4.31 15.80 -3.05
N HIS A 105 5.14 16.32 -2.16
CA HIS A 105 6.22 17.24 -2.49
C HIS A 105 7.46 16.55 -3.11
N LEU A 106 7.57 15.22 -2.98
CA LEU A 106 8.66 14.46 -3.56
C LEU A 106 8.48 14.29 -5.07
N SER A 107 9.56 14.48 -5.81
CA SER A 107 9.58 14.17 -7.24
C SER A 107 9.44 12.67 -7.51
N ALA A 108 9.03 12.31 -8.72
CA ALA A 108 8.90 10.89 -9.11
C ALA A 108 10.22 10.11 -8.92
N VAL A 109 11.36 10.74 -9.22
CA VAL A 109 12.69 10.13 -9.05
C VAL A 109 13.01 9.89 -7.57
N GLU A 110 12.66 10.82 -6.68
CA GLU A 110 12.85 10.67 -5.23
C GLU A 110 11.93 9.58 -4.66
N VAL A 111 10.69 9.50 -5.14
CA VAL A 111 9.75 8.44 -4.75
C VAL A 111 10.27 7.07 -5.19
N ASP A 112 10.80 6.93 -6.42
CA ASP A 112 11.40 5.67 -6.88
C ASP A 112 12.62 5.29 -6.05
N ALA A 113 13.49 6.25 -5.77
CA ALA A 113 14.68 6.04 -4.97
C ALA A 113 14.34 5.61 -3.53
N VAL A 114 13.39 6.28 -2.87
CA VAL A 114 12.98 5.91 -1.50
C VAL A 114 12.26 4.56 -1.46
N ILE A 115 11.53 4.18 -2.50
CA ILE A 115 10.94 2.83 -2.62
C ILE A 115 12.07 1.78 -2.69
N ALA A 116 13.09 2.01 -3.51
CA ALA A 116 14.25 1.11 -3.59
C ALA A 116 14.94 0.96 -2.22
N PHE A 117 15.13 2.06 -1.49
CA PHE A 117 15.69 2.04 -0.15
C PHE A 117 14.79 1.29 0.84
N VAL A 118 13.49 1.55 0.87
CA VAL A 118 12.53 0.84 1.74
C VAL A 118 12.55 -0.67 1.47
N LYS A 119 12.66 -1.08 0.21
CA LYS A 119 12.77 -2.50 -0.17
C LYS A 119 14.08 -3.12 0.33
N SER A 120 15.18 -2.38 0.35
CA SER A 120 16.47 -2.87 0.85
C SER A 120 16.47 -3.15 2.35
N LEU A 121 15.55 -2.55 3.11
CA LEU A 121 15.44 -2.75 4.56
C LEU A 121 14.95 -4.15 4.95
N SER A 122 14.37 -4.91 4.01
CA SER A 122 13.87 -6.26 4.31
C SER A 122 14.25 -7.27 3.24
N PRO A 123 14.89 -8.40 3.62
CA PRO A 123 15.26 -9.46 2.68
C PRO A 123 14.07 -10.10 1.97
N ARG A 124 12.84 -9.90 2.48
CA ARG A 124 11.63 -10.44 1.87
C ARG A 124 11.35 -9.89 0.47
N PHE A 125 11.85 -8.70 0.14
CA PHE A 125 11.73 -8.13 -1.21
C PHE A 125 12.69 -8.78 -2.22
N ALA A 126 13.73 -9.48 -1.77
CA ALA A 126 14.63 -10.23 -2.64
C ALA A 126 14.07 -11.61 -3.05
N ALA A 127 12.96 -12.04 -2.44
CA ALA A 127 12.28 -13.28 -2.80
C ALA A 127 11.61 -13.16 -4.19
N SER A 128 10.98 -14.24 -4.65
CA SER A 128 10.22 -14.26 -5.90
C SER A 128 9.22 -13.12 -5.99
N PRO A 129 8.92 -12.60 -7.20
CA PRO A 129 7.92 -11.55 -7.38
C PRO A 129 6.61 -11.92 -6.71
N PRO A 130 5.97 -10.97 -5.98
CA PRO A 130 4.74 -11.25 -5.27
C PRO A 130 3.58 -11.50 -6.25
N LYS A 131 2.65 -12.39 -5.87
CA LYS A 131 1.43 -12.62 -6.62
C LYS A 131 0.49 -11.44 -6.46
N VAL A 132 0.31 -10.66 -7.51
CA VAL A 132 -0.69 -9.60 -7.57
C VAL A 132 -2.08 -10.23 -7.73
N LEU A 133 -3.03 -9.78 -6.92
CA LEU A 133 -4.44 -10.14 -7.03
C LEU A 133 -5.15 -9.03 -7.82
N ALA A 134 -5.57 -9.36 -9.04
CA ALA A 134 -6.32 -8.43 -9.86
C ALA A 134 -7.69 -8.16 -9.21
N THR A 135 -8.08 -6.90 -9.13
CA THR A 135 -9.45 -6.54 -8.79
C THR A 135 -10.35 -6.96 -9.95
N PRO A 136 -11.40 -7.76 -9.71
CA PRO A 136 -12.31 -8.18 -10.77
C PRO A 136 -12.99 -6.98 -11.44
N PRO A 137 -13.48 -7.13 -12.67
CA PRO A 137 -14.29 -6.10 -13.34
C PRO A 137 -15.45 -5.68 -12.47
N GLU A 138 -15.75 -4.38 -12.44
CA GLU A 138 -16.86 -3.84 -11.66
C GLU A 138 -18.18 -4.09 -12.38
N PRO A 139 -19.10 -4.88 -11.80
CA PRO A 139 -20.43 -5.07 -12.38
C PRO A 139 -21.33 -3.84 -12.10
N PRO A 140 -22.55 -3.78 -12.67
CA PRO A 140 -23.49 -2.70 -12.38
C PRO A 140 -23.87 -2.63 -10.91
N ARG A 141 -23.70 -1.46 -10.29
CA ARG A 141 -24.16 -1.19 -8.92
C ARG A 141 -25.68 -0.97 -8.92
N THR A 142 -26.42 -1.87 -8.32
CA THR A 142 -27.88 -1.80 -8.20
C THR A 142 -28.31 -1.89 -6.73
N PRO A 143 -29.55 -1.43 -6.39
CA PRO A 143 -30.08 -1.61 -5.04
C PRO A 143 -30.13 -3.08 -4.60
N ASP A 144 -30.46 -3.98 -5.52
CA ASP A 144 -30.50 -5.43 -5.25
C ASP A 144 -29.11 -6.00 -4.98
N ALA A 145 -28.07 -5.53 -5.69
CA ALA A 145 -26.70 -5.91 -5.45
C ALA A 145 -26.25 -5.45 -4.04
N ILE A 146 -26.58 -4.24 -3.64
CA ILE A 146 -26.28 -3.74 -2.28
C ILE A 146 -27.02 -4.59 -1.23
N ALA A 147 -28.28 -4.96 -1.47
CA ALA A 147 -29.03 -5.84 -0.59
C ALA A 147 -28.43 -7.25 -0.48
N ARG A 148 -27.87 -7.79 -1.59
CA ARG A 148 -27.10 -9.05 -1.54
C ARG A 148 -25.81 -8.88 -0.74
N GLY A 149 -25.10 -7.75 -0.89
CA GLY A 149 -23.93 -7.42 -0.10
C GLY A 149 -24.20 -7.37 1.40
N ARG A 150 -25.37 -6.85 1.80
CA ARG A 150 -25.80 -6.93 3.21
C ARG A 150 -25.91 -8.38 3.70
N ARG A 151 -26.53 -9.25 2.91
CA ARG A 151 -26.64 -10.67 3.26
C ARG A 151 -25.26 -11.35 3.31
N ALA A 152 -24.35 -11.00 2.39
CA ALA A 152 -22.97 -11.47 2.42
C ALA A 152 -22.22 -11.01 3.69
N TYR A 153 -22.46 -9.78 4.14
CA TYR A 153 -21.88 -9.24 5.38
C TYR A 153 -22.36 -10.03 6.62
N GLU A 154 -23.65 -10.35 6.67
CA GLU A 154 -24.24 -11.12 7.75
C GLU A 154 -23.74 -12.60 7.73
N LYS A 155 -23.74 -13.24 6.55
CA LYS A 155 -23.30 -14.62 6.34
C LYS A 155 -21.79 -14.79 6.57
N GLY A 156 -20.98 -13.80 6.17
CA GLY A 156 -19.52 -13.82 6.28
C GLY A 156 -19.00 -13.47 7.67
N GLU A 157 -19.88 -13.39 8.69
CA GLU A 157 -19.52 -13.07 10.07
C GLU A 157 -18.78 -11.73 10.23
N CYS A 158 -18.90 -10.82 9.26
CA CYS A 158 -18.26 -9.52 9.32
C CYS A 158 -18.71 -8.70 10.54
N ALA A 159 -19.98 -8.90 10.91
CA ALA A 159 -20.62 -8.25 12.06
C ALA A 159 -19.98 -8.66 13.40
N GLU A 160 -19.35 -9.83 13.51
CA GLU A 160 -18.67 -10.29 14.73
C GLU A 160 -17.56 -9.32 15.16
N CYS A 161 -16.88 -8.73 14.19
CA CYS A 161 -15.85 -7.72 14.45
C CYS A 161 -16.37 -6.30 14.20
N HIS A 162 -17.03 -6.07 13.05
CA HIS A 162 -17.39 -4.73 12.61
C HIS A 162 -18.74 -4.24 13.16
N GLY A 163 -19.54 -5.11 13.82
CA GLY A 163 -20.88 -4.80 14.31
C GLY A 163 -21.91 -4.86 13.18
N ARG A 164 -23.19 -4.99 13.54
CA ARG A 164 -24.31 -5.09 12.57
C ARG A 164 -24.46 -3.83 11.71
N GLU A 165 -24.12 -2.68 12.28
CA GLU A 165 -24.19 -1.37 11.62
C GLU A 165 -22.80 -0.90 11.13
N GLY A 166 -21.78 -1.76 11.22
CA GLY A 166 -20.42 -1.45 10.77
C GLY A 166 -19.64 -0.49 11.66
N ARG A 167 -20.06 -0.24 12.91
CA ARG A 167 -19.44 0.73 13.83
C ARG A 167 -18.11 0.27 14.46
N GLY A 168 -17.66 -0.96 14.16
CA GLY A 168 -16.46 -1.54 14.76
C GLY A 168 -16.68 -2.03 16.19
N ASP A 169 -17.92 -2.25 16.57
CA ASP A 169 -18.41 -2.57 17.90
C ASP A 169 -18.97 -3.99 18.01
N GLY A 170 -18.59 -4.88 17.10
CA GLY A 170 -19.01 -6.29 17.14
C GLY A 170 -18.59 -7.00 18.42
N PRO A 171 -19.24 -8.13 18.74
CA PRO A 171 -18.99 -8.88 19.97
C PRO A 171 -17.51 -9.22 20.21
N SER A 172 -16.80 -9.59 19.16
CA SER A 172 -15.38 -9.92 19.21
C SER A 172 -14.45 -8.71 19.27
N ALA A 173 -14.95 -7.48 18.97
CA ALA A 173 -14.12 -6.29 18.91
C ALA A 173 -13.41 -5.97 20.23
N LYS A 174 -14.02 -6.28 21.37
CA LYS A 174 -13.47 -5.99 22.70
C LYS A 174 -12.17 -6.76 22.96
N ASP A 175 -12.03 -7.96 22.42
CA ASP A 175 -10.92 -8.88 22.66
C ASP A 175 -9.76 -8.68 21.68
N LEU A 176 -9.95 -7.83 20.63
CA LEU A 176 -8.93 -7.55 19.63
C LEU A 176 -7.98 -6.45 20.08
N SER A 177 -6.68 -6.71 19.98
CA SER A 177 -5.62 -5.69 20.24
C SER A 177 -5.65 -4.57 19.22
N ILE A 178 -6.00 -4.86 17.97
CA ILE A 178 -6.24 -3.91 16.90
C ILE A 178 -7.75 -3.86 16.66
N LYS A 179 -8.36 -2.74 17.04
CA LYS A 179 -9.82 -2.58 16.91
C LYS A 179 -10.24 -2.57 15.45
N PRO A 180 -11.40 -3.19 15.12
CA PRO A 180 -11.99 -3.10 13.80
C PRO A 180 -12.25 -1.65 13.40
N ALA A 181 -12.21 -1.39 12.10
CA ALA A 181 -12.57 -0.07 11.57
C ALA A 181 -14.07 0.17 11.77
N ASP A 182 -14.41 1.41 12.11
CA ASP A 182 -15.76 1.94 11.97
C ASP A 182 -16.04 2.15 10.47
N LEU A 183 -16.85 1.28 9.89
CA LEU A 183 -17.17 1.27 8.47
C LEU A 183 -18.16 2.39 8.07
N THR A 184 -18.68 3.13 9.02
CA THR A 184 -19.53 4.30 8.77
C THR A 184 -18.71 5.58 8.54
N LYS A 185 -17.40 5.55 8.82
CA LYS A 185 -16.50 6.70 8.70
C LYS A 185 -15.62 6.60 7.47
N ARG A 186 -15.41 7.76 6.84
CA ARG A 186 -14.58 7.94 5.64
C ARG A 186 -13.48 8.96 5.91
N PRO A 187 -12.36 8.92 5.13
CA PRO A 187 -11.96 7.86 4.20
C PRO A 187 -11.40 6.63 4.92
N PHE A 188 -11.47 5.45 4.29
CA PHE A 188 -10.74 4.28 4.77
C PHE A 188 -9.24 4.42 4.53
N LYS A 189 -8.44 3.77 5.38
CA LYS A 189 -6.97 3.82 5.31
C LYS A 189 -6.38 3.28 4.01
N ASN A 190 -7.08 2.37 3.33
CA ASN A 190 -6.63 1.75 2.07
C ASN A 190 -7.20 2.45 0.81
N GLY A 191 -7.94 3.54 1.00
CA GLY A 191 -8.55 4.33 -0.06
C GLY A 191 -10.06 4.54 0.16
N PRO A 192 -10.67 5.55 -0.51
CA PRO A 192 -12.01 6.02 -0.21
C PRO A 192 -13.14 5.23 -0.88
N GLY A 193 -12.86 4.48 -1.96
CA GLY A 193 -13.89 3.95 -2.84
C GLY A 193 -14.17 2.45 -2.69
N ALA A 194 -15.25 1.98 -3.34
CA ALA A 194 -15.64 0.58 -3.33
C ALA A 194 -14.54 -0.34 -3.88
N ARG A 195 -13.79 0.09 -4.92
CA ARG A 195 -12.64 -0.65 -5.44
C ARG A 195 -11.52 -0.86 -4.41
N ASP A 196 -11.33 0.09 -3.51
CA ASP A 196 -10.34 -0.03 -2.42
C ASP A 196 -10.83 -1.01 -1.34
N ILE A 197 -12.16 -1.07 -1.15
CA ILE A 197 -12.77 -2.07 -0.27
C ILE A 197 -12.60 -3.46 -0.87
N VAL A 198 -12.90 -3.66 -2.17
CA VAL A 198 -12.65 -4.94 -2.88
C VAL A 198 -11.20 -5.35 -2.75
N ARG A 199 -10.25 -4.45 -2.97
CA ARG A 199 -8.82 -4.73 -2.77
C ARG A 199 -8.53 -5.18 -1.33
N THR A 200 -9.13 -4.54 -0.34
CA THR A 200 -8.96 -4.92 1.07
C THR A 200 -9.54 -6.30 1.36
N LEU A 201 -10.70 -6.64 0.81
CA LEU A 201 -11.29 -7.96 0.93
C LEU A 201 -10.42 -9.02 0.27
N LEU A 202 -9.93 -8.76 -0.95
CA LEU A 202 -9.04 -9.70 -1.66
C LEU A 202 -7.75 -9.97 -0.90
N THR A 203 -7.11 -8.94 -0.35
CA THR A 203 -5.77 -9.07 0.21
C THR A 203 -5.74 -9.32 1.71
N GLY A 204 -6.81 -8.97 2.43
CA GLY A 204 -6.77 -8.84 3.87
C GLY A 204 -5.83 -7.73 4.34
N LEU A 205 -5.65 -7.61 5.64
CA LEU A 205 -4.78 -6.60 6.27
C LEU A 205 -3.73 -7.28 7.14
N ASP A 206 -2.57 -7.59 6.60
CA ASP A 206 -1.50 -8.31 7.30
C ASP A 206 -1.11 -7.66 8.63
N GLY A 207 -1.02 -8.49 9.65
CA GLY A 207 -0.75 -8.05 11.03
C GLY A 207 -1.98 -7.52 11.74
N THR A 208 -3.17 -7.80 11.21
CA THR A 208 -4.47 -7.61 11.88
C THR A 208 -5.30 -8.87 11.77
N PRO A 209 -6.39 -9.00 12.54
CA PRO A 209 -7.33 -10.11 12.41
C PRO A 209 -8.16 -10.11 11.11
N MET A 210 -8.14 -9.04 10.30
CA MET A 210 -8.89 -8.96 9.03
C MET A 210 -8.30 -9.90 7.98
N PRO A 211 -8.95 -11.03 7.66
CA PRO A 211 -8.42 -12.02 6.73
C PRO A 211 -8.55 -11.59 5.28
N SER A 212 -7.90 -12.35 4.39
CA SER A 212 -8.16 -12.31 2.95
C SER A 212 -9.37 -13.16 2.63
N TYR A 213 -10.23 -12.66 1.75
CA TYR A 213 -11.38 -13.38 1.18
C TYR A 213 -11.12 -13.86 -0.25
N TYR A 214 -9.86 -13.80 -0.70
CA TYR A 214 -9.45 -14.35 -1.99
C TYR A 214 -9.77 -15.84 -2.04
N GLN A 215 -10.50 -16.29 -3.06
CA GLN A 215 -11.00 -17.66 -3.22
C GLN A 215 -12.00 -18.11 -2.12
N VAL A 216 -12.55 -17.20 -1.35
CA VAL A 216 -13.62 -17.45 -0.38
C VAL A 216 -14.93 -16.83 -0.85
N LEU A 217 -14.86 -15.63 -1.43
CA LEU A 217 -15.98 -14.94 -2.05
C LEU A 217 -15.78 -14.93 -3.57
N GLU A 218 -16.87 -15.09 -4.30
CA GLU A 218 -16.90 -14.93 -5.75
C GLU A 218 -16.74 -13.45 -6.13
N ASP A 219 -16.37 -13.19 -7.37
CA ASP A 219 -16.08 -11.82 -7.86
C ASP A 219 -17.26 -10.85 -7.66
N ASP A 220 -18.48 -11.31 -7.94
CA ASP A 220 -19.69 -10.51 -7.74
C ASP A 220 -19.96 -10.27 -6.24
N GLU A 221 -19.77 -11.27 -5.39
CA GLU A 221 -19.95 -11.15 -3.95
C GLU A 221 -18.98 -10.12 -3.33
N LEU A 222 -17.75 -10.08 -3.83
CA LEU A 222 -16.75 -9.06 -3.41
C LEU A 222 -17.24 -7.64 -3.69
N TRP A 223 -17.82 -7.39 -4.87
CA TRP A 223 -18.35 -6.09 -5.24
C TRP A 223 -19.64 -5.75 -4.48
N GLU A 224 -20.54 -6.71 -4.35
CA GLU A 224 -21.79 -6.54 -3.60
C GLU A 224 -21.52 -6.19 -2.14
N LEU A 225 -20.61 -6.92 -1.49
CA LEU A 225 -20.15 -6.63 -0.14
C LEU A 225 -19.47 -5.26 -0.04
N ALA A 226 -18.63 -4.92 -1.01
CA ALA A 226 -17.96 -3.61 -1.04
C ALA A 226 -18.96 -2.47 -1.17
N TRP A 227 -19.99 -2.59 -2.01
CA TRP A 227 -21.04 -1.56 -2.14
C TRP A 227 -21.92 -1.44 -0.91
N TYR A 228 -22.20 -2.57 -0.25
CA TYR A 228 -22.91 -2.51 1.03
C TYR A 228 -22.07 -1.77 2.08
N VAL A 229 -20.80 -2.15 2.25
CA VAL A 229 -19.88 -1.45 3.16
C VAL A 229 -19.74 0.03 2.80
N ASP A 230 -19.65 0.34 1.49
CA ASP A 230 -19.61 1.72 1.01
C ASP A 230 -20.88 2.50 1.37
N SER A 231 -22.04 1.85 1.34
CA SER A 231 -23.33 2.48 1.69
C SER A 231 -23.49 2.80 3.19
N LEU A 232 -22.71 2.16 4.06
CA LEU A 232 -22.77 2.42 5.51
C LEU A 232 -22.25 3.82 5.89
N GLY A 233 -21.40 4.40 5.07
CA GLY A 233 -20.77 5.71 5.34
C GLY A 233 -21.65 6.92 5.08
N GLY A 234 -22.88 6.73 4.62
CA GLY A 234 -23.71 7.85 4.16
C GLY A 234 -23.17 8.50 2.86
N PRO A 235 -23.86 9.50 2.29
CA PRO A 235 -23.27 10.31 1.25
C PRO A 235 -21.96 10.92 1.79
N PRO A 236 -20.89 11.02 0.96
CA PRO A 236 -19.66 11.65 1.42
C PRO A 236 -20.04 13.04 1.94
N GLU A 237 -19.97 13.26 3.25
CA GLU A 237 -19.74 14.61 3.73
C GLU A 237 -18.57 15.15 2.93
N VAL A 238 -18.68 16.40 2.48
CA VAL A 238 -17.60 17.16 1.83
C VAL A 238 -16.31 16.78 2.53
N THR A 239 -15.58 15.86 1.91
CA THR A 239 -14.58 15.06 2.61
C THR A 239 -13.49 15.97 3.14
N GLU A 240 -12.87 15.60 4.26
CA GLU A 240 -11.65 16.30 4.72
C GLU A 240 -10.60 16.43 3.60
N ASP A 241 -10.65 15.63 2.53
CA ASP A 241 -9.83 15.78 1.32
C ASP A 241 -10.12 17.10 0.59
N GLU A 242 -11.36 17.58 0.56
CA GLU A 242 -11.61 18.97 0.11
C GLU A 242 -11.02 19.98 1.10
N ARG A 243 -11.04 19.71 2.41
CA ARG A 243 -10.34 20.55 3.40
C ARG A 243 -8.82 20.46 3.26
N TRP A 244 -8.27 19.27 2.99
CA TRP A 244 -6.85 19.10 2.75
C TRP A 244 -6.43 19.68 1.40
N GLY A 245 -7.22 19.50 0.34
CA GLY A 245 -7.03 20.19 -0.95
C GLY A 245 -6.97 21.71 -0.79
N TRP A 246 -7.84 22.28 0.03
CA TRP A 246 -7.84 23.71 0.37
C TRP A 246 -6.61 24.14 1.19
N HIS A 247 -6.04 23.27 2.00
CA HIS A 247 -4.80 23.56 2.73
C HIS A 247 -3.59 23.49 1.80
N VAL A 248 -3.50 22.51 0.93
CA VAL A 248 -2.44 22.36 -0.07
C VAL A 248 -2.46 23.53 -1.04
N GLU A 249 -3.63 23.90 -1.56
CA GLU A 249 -3.80 25.02 -2.49
C GLU A 249 -3.42 26.36 -1.84
N ARG A 250 -3.77 26.59 -0.59
CA ARG A 250 -3.32 27.76 0.17
C ARG A 250 -1.82 27.78 0.45
N MET A 251 -1.18 26.64 0.64
CA MET A 251 0.28 26.57 0.81
C MET A 251 1.01 26.86 -0.51
N HIS A 252 0.49 26.40 -1.65
CA HIS A 252 1.05 26.72 -2.96
C HIS A 252 0.90 28.21 -3.29
N GLN A 253 -0.24 28.82 -2.98
CA GLN A 253 -0.47 30.28 -3.18
C GLN A 253 0.42 31.18 -2.28
N ARG A 254 0.87 30.70 -1.14
CA ARG A 254 1.83 31.43 -0.28
C ARG A 254 3.28 31.34 -0.75
N ARG A 255 3.63 30.32 -1.54
CA ARG A 255 4.98 30.18 -2.12
C ARG A 255 5.17 30.95 -3.43
N SER A 256 4.10 31.40 -4.05
CA SER A 256 4.12 32.19 -5.29
C SER A 256 3.99 33.70 -5.06
N ARG A 257 4.09 34.16 -3.83
CA ARG A 257 4.22 35.57 -3.41
C ARG A 257 5.55 35.78 -2.69
#